data_c8d65809ca90f6a416d7873daa369789
#
_entry.id   c8d65809ca90f6a416d7873daa369789
#
_cell.length_a   1.000
_cell.length_b   1.000
_cell.length_c   1.000
_cell.angle_alpha   90.00
_cell.angle_beta   90.00
_cell.angle_gamma   90.00
#
_symmetry.space_group_name_H-M   'P 1'
#
loop_
_entity.id
_entity.type
_entity.pdbx_description
1 polymer ?
#
loop_
_entity_poly.entity_id
_entity_poly.type
_entity_poly.pdbx_seq_one_letter_code
_entity_poly.pdbx_strand_id
1 'polypeptide(L)'
;MKVHANVMIKDEELLLREILPIWEKYPIDEWVFYDDNSTDKTVELIKNIFGNKATILNDKLEKFHEAHHRSRMFEYSREAGADYAIAIDADELMSTSLLDNFHEVLGTNSKYNIMYYWYNVVGDLGHFRQDPMYEKNYRTFIIPIASAGRFDMNNWKYHTPRTPPISLPAVTTKELGFIHLQSINKKFYALKQLWYKHYEHKEYGHSIEQINSRYDPVVHGLDFMEQVTPRKIIEGISFDASVYDKMAETKSYKQYILENKVDTLVTFGEEYL
;
A
#
# COMPACT_ATOMS: atom_id res chain seq x y z
N MET A 1 7.75 11.91 20.94
CA MET A 1 6.70 11.65 19.95
C MET A 1 6.70 10.15 19.72
N LYS A 2 5.58 9.49 19.99
CA LYS A 2 5.40 8.05 19.77
C LYS A 2 4.77 7.83 18.39
N VAL A 3 5.41 7.03 17.55
CA VAL A 3 5.02 6.81 16.16
C VAL A 3 4.71 5.33 15.93
N HIS A 4 3.51 5.05 15.46
CA HIS A 4 3.11 3.70 15.02
C HIS A 4 3.05 3.63 13.50
N ALA A 5 3.41 2.48 12.92
CA ALA A 5 3.16 2.18 11.50
C ALA A 5 2.06 1.13 11.40
N ASN A 6 1.01 1.42 10.65
CA ASN A 6 -0.18 0.58 10.47
C ASN A 6 -0.14 -0.08 9.09
N VAL A 7 -0.09 -1.41 9.05
CA VAL A 7 0.11 -2.19 7.82
C VAL A 7 -0.92 -3.31 7.72
N MET A 8 -1.67 -3.36 6.62
CA MET A 8 -2.50 -4.53 6.30
C MET A 8 -1.66 -5.59 5.59
N ILE A 9 -1.86 -6.85 5.95
CA ILE A 9 -1.12 -7.98 5.38
C ILE A 9 -2.04 -9.16 5.06
N LYS A 10 -1.71 -9.87 3.98
CA LYS A 10 -2.34 -11.13 3.57
C LYS A 10 -1.41 -11.94 2.68
N ASP A 11 -0.87 -13.04 3.23
CA ASP A 11 0.03 -13.94 2.49
C ASP A 11 1.17 -13.20 1.76
N GLU A 12 1.91 -12.36 2.51
CA GLU A 12 2.99 -11.49 1.99
C GLU A 12 4.41 -12.03 2.32
N GLU A 13 4.55 -13.32 2.65
CA GLU A 13 5.84 -13.91 3.06
C GLU A 13 6.99 -13.55 2.12
N LEU A 14 6.79 -13.70 0.81
CA LEU A 14 7.86 -13.46 -0.18
C LEU A 14 8.28 -11.98 -0.21
N LEU A 15 7.31 -11.07 -0.25
CA LEU A 15 7.57 -9.63 -0.30
C LEU A 15 8.20 -9.14 1.00
N LEU A 16 7.67 -9.57 2.13
CA LEU A 16 8.14 -9.11 3.44
C LEU A 16 9.56 -9.58 3.76
N ARG A 17 10.07 -10.64 3.16
CA ARG A 17 11.49 -11.01 3.26
C ARG A 17 12.42 -9.90 2.75
N GLU A 18 12.00 -9.17 1.73
CA GLU A 18 12.75 -8.04 1.16
C GLU A 18 12.46 -6.73 1.89
N ILE A 19 11.24 -6.53 2.37
CA ILE A 19 10.77 -5.26 2.93
C ILE A 19 11.14 -5.10 4.41
N LEU A 20 10.98 -6.13 5.23
CA LEU A 20 11.16 -6.02 6.67
C LEU A 20 12.57 -5.58 7.09
N PRO A 21 13.68 -6.01 6.43
CA PRO A 21 15.03 -5.51 6.74
C PRO A 21 15.22 -4.01 6.43
N ILE A 22 14.40 -3.45 5.52
CA ILE A 22 14.37 -2.02 5.23
C ILE A 22 13.58 -1.30 6.32
N TRP A 23 12.40 -1.78 6.65
CA TRP A 23 11.52 -1.20 7.67
C TRP A 23 12.10 -1.26 9.08
N GLU A 24 12.91 -2.27 9.40
CA GLU A 24 13.60 -2.39 10.71
C GLU A 24 14.45 -1.15 11.04
N LYS A 25 14.93 -0.46 10.00
CA LYS A 25 15.75 0.76 10.12
C LYS A 25 14.92 2.04 10.28
N TYR A 26 13.60 1.96 10.16
CA TYR A 26 12.75 3.13 10.26
C TYR A 26 12.58 3.58 11.72
N PRO A 27 12.47 4.89 11.97
CA PRO A 27 12.30 5.44 13.32
C PRO A 27 10.85 5.27 13.81
N ILE A 28 10.40 4.03 13.87
CA ILE A 28 9.05 3.62 14.30
C ILE A 28 9.15 2.96 15.67
N ASP A 29 8.29 3.41 16.60
CA ASP A 29 8.24 2.86 17.95
C ASP A 29 7.49 1.52 18.00
N GLU A 30 6.41 1.41 17.23
CA GLU A 30 5.60 0.19 17.16
C GLU A 30 5.00 -0.03 15.76
N TRP A 31 5.08 -1.27 15.28
CA TRP A 31 4.46 -1.73 14.05
C TRP A 31 3.15 -2.43 14.37
N VAL A 32 2.04 -1.93 13.85
CA VAL A 32 0.70 -2.48 14.04
C VAL A 32 0.26 -3.12 12.74
N PHE A 33 0.25 -4.43 12.72
CA PHE A 33 -0.19 -5.20 11.55
C PHE A 33 -1.63 -5.66 11.73
N TYR A 34 -2.43 -5.54 10.69
CA TYR A 34 -3.69 -6.26 10.60
C TYR A 34 -3.53 -7.43 9.64
N ASP A 35 -3.57 -8.64 10.20
CA ASP A 35 -3.46 -9.88 9.44
C ASP A 35 -4.85 -10.36 9.00
N ASP A 36 -5.09 -10.35 7.68
CA ASP A 36 -6.33 -10.85 7.08
C ASP A 36 -6.29 -12.36 6.85
N ASN A 37 -6.01 -13.12 7.92
CA ASN A 37 -5.95 -14.58 7.92
C ASN A 37 -4.87 -15.14 6.96
N SER A 38 -3.63 -14.70 7.06
CA SER A 38 -2.50 -15.27 6.31
C SER A 38 -2.30 -16.74 6.62
N THR A 39 -1.98 -17.52 5.60
CA THR A 39 -1.77 -18.97 5.67
C THR A 39 -0.31 -19.38 5.47
N ASP A 40 0.53 -18.45 5.04
CA ASP A 40 1.98 -18.60 4.86
C ASP A 40 2.76 -18.15 6.12
N LYS A 41 4.06 -17.91 6.00
CA LYS A 41 4.92 -17.48 7.11
C LYS A 41 4.95 -15.97 7.37
N THR A 42 4.01 -15.21 6.80
CA THR A 42 3.92 -13.74 6.97
C THR A 42 4.03 -13.31 8.44
N VAL A 43 3.16 -13.86 9.29
CA VAL A 43 3.10 -13.51 10.72
C VAL A 43 4.36 -13.94 11.47
N GLU A 44 4.91 -15.11 11.15
CA GLU A 44 6.14 -15.62 11.74
C GLU A 44 7.33 -14.69 11.46
N LEU A 45 7.48 -14.27 10.18
CA LEU A 45 8.55 -13.36 9.77
C LEU A 45 8.50 -12.02 10.51
N ILE A 46 7.32 -11.42 10.62
CA ILE A 46 7.12 -10.16 11.32
C ILE A 46 7.56 -10.28 12.80
N LYS A 47 7.10 -11.34 13.47
CA LYS A 47 7.46 -11.57 14.87
C LYS A 47 8.95 -11.81 15.06
N ASN A 48 9.61 -12.49 14.13
CA ASN A 48 11.04 -12.75 14.19
C ASN A 48 11.89 -11.49 14.06
N ILE A 49 11.46 -10.52 13.24
CA ILE A 49 12.22 -9.29 13.00
C ILE A 49 11.89 -8.22 14.04
N PHE A 50 10.62 -7.95 14.30
CA PHE A 50 10.23 -6.84 15.16
C PHE A 50 10.04 -7.24 16.63
N GLY A 51 9.85 -8.53 16.93
CA GLY A 51 9.66 -9.00 18.32
C GLY A 51 8.53 -8.25 19.03
N ASN A 52 8.85 -7.62 20.15
CA ASN A 52 7.92 -6.84 20.95
C ASN A 52 7.54 -5.47 20.38
N LYS A 53 8.17 -5.06 19.29
CA LYS A 53 7.78 -3.85 18.54
C LYS A 53 6.67 -4.13 17.53
N ALA A 54 6.20 -5.36 17.39
CA ALA A 54 5.09 -5.72 16.50
C ALA A 54 3.86 -6.13 17.26
N THR A 55 2.74 -5.48 17.01
CA THR A 55 1.41 -5.92 17.39
C THR A 55 0.67 -6.45 16.18
N ILE A 56 0.08 -7.64 16.27
CA ILE A 56 -0.68 -8.25 15.20
C ILE A 56 -2.14 -8.36 15.63
N LEU A 57 -3.00 -7.67 14.88
CA LEU A 57 -4.45 -7.68 15.03
C LEU A 57 -5.05 -8.66 14.03
N ASN A 58 -6.05 -9.43 14.44
CA ASN A 58 -6.82 -10.30 13.58
C ASN A 58 -8.19 -10.56 14.22
N ASP A 59 -9.25 -10.06 13.60
CA ASP A 59 -10.63 -10.25 14.08
C ASP A 59 -11.32 -11.47 13.42
N LYS A 60 -10.57 -12.26 12.63
CA LYS A 60 -11.03 -13.48 11.93
C LYS A 60 -12.29 -13.25 11.09
N LEU A 61 -12.31 -12.16 10.36
CA LEU A 61 -13.44 -11.86 9.46
C LEU A 61 -13.51 -12.90 8.34
N GLU A 62 -14.71 -13.31 7.97
CA GLU A 62 -14.94 -14.24 6.86
C GLU A 62 -14.65 -13.60 5.49
N LYS A 63 -14.82 -12.28 5.38
CA LYS A 63 -14.57 -11.53 4.16
C LYS A 63 -13.66 -10.34 4.43
N PHE A 64 -12.84 -10.02 3.45
CA PHE A 64 -12.00 -8.82 3.47
C PHE A 64 -12.85 -7.56 3.64
N HIS A 65 -12.45 -6.72 4.59
CA HIS A 65 -13.12 -5.44 4.87
C HIS A 65 -12.11 -4.35 5.19
N GLU A 66 -11.62 -3.69 4.16
CA GLU A 66 -10.51 -2.72 4.26
C GLU A 66 -10.77 -1.62 5.30
N ALA A 67 -11.95 -1.02 5.31
CA ALA A 67 -12.29 0.03 6.27
C ALA A 67 -12.21 -0.46 7.72
N HIS A 68 -12.65 -1.69 8.00
CA HIS A 68 -12.54 -2.30 9.31
C HIS A 68 -11.08 -2.49 9.72
N HIS A 69 -10.26 -3.06 8.84
CA HIS A 69 -8.83 -3.30 9.11
C HIS A 69 -8.10 -1.99 9.44
N ARG A 70 -8.27 -0.95 8.59
CA ARG A 70 -7.67 0.37 8.81
C ARG A 70 -8.17 1.03 10.09
N SER A 71 -9.47 0.95 10.37
CA SER A 71 -10.06 1.48 11.61
C SER A 71 -9.50 0.79 12.85
N ARG A 72 -9.41 -0.54 12.85
CA ARG A 72 -8.90 -1.31 13.98
C ARG A 72 -7.45 -0.97 14.33
N MET A 73 -6.58 -0.89 13.33
CA MET A 73 -5.19 -0.48 13.53
C MET A 73 -5.08 0.96 14.05
N PHE A 74 -5.88 1.86 13.49
CA PHE A 74 -5.86 3.25 13.89
C PHE A 74 -6.38 3.47 15.32
N GLU A 75 -7.47 2.81 15.70
CA GLU A 75 -8.00 2.89 17.07
C GLU A 75 -7.01 2.25 18.07
N TYR A 76 -6.38 1.12 17.73
CA TYR A 76 -5.31 0.56 18.54
C TYR A 76 -4.17 1.58 18.75
N SER A 77 -3.69 2.22 17.68
CA SER A 77 -2.62 3.23 17.78
C SER A 77 -3.03 4.40 18.68
N ARG A 78 -4.28 4.84 18.60
CA ARG A 78 -4.86 5.90 19.44
C ARG A 78 -4.90 5.48 20.91
N GLU A 79 -5.43 4.29 21.20
CA GLU A 79 -5.57 3.75 22.57
C GLU A 79 -4.21 3.47 23.23
N ALA A 80 -3.22 3.05 22.43
CA ALA A 80 -1.84 2.85 22.87
C ALA A 80 -1.05 4.16 23.04
N GLY A 81 -1.68 5.32 22.82
CA GLY A 81 -1.11 6.64 23.05
C GLY A 81 -0.07 7.07 22.03
N ALA A 82 -0.20 6.62 20.77
CA ALA A 82 0.63 7.14 19.70
C ALA A 82 0.32 8.63 19.42
N ASP A 83 1.33 9.42 19.14
CA ASP A 83 1.16 10.80 18.65
C ASP A 83 0.84 10.80 17.15
N TYR A 84 1.44 9.86 16.42
CA TYR A 84 1.28 9.70 14.97
C TYR A 84 1.05 8.24 14.60
N ALA A 85 0.17 8.02 13.61
CA ALA A 85 0.08 6.76 12.89
C ALA A 85 0.49 6.94 11.43
N ILE A 86 1.28 6.01 10.90
CA ILE A 86 1.66 6.00 9.49
C ILE A 86 0.91 4.86 8.80
N ALA A 87 0.03 5.19 7.88
CA ALA A 87 -0.68 4.21 7.07
C ALA A 87 0.19 3.84 5.85
N ILE A 88 0.84 2.69 5.89
CA ILE A 88 1.71 2.17 4.83
C ILE A 88 1.23 0.79 4.41
N ASP A 89 1.28 0.47 3.12
CA ASP A 89 0.94 -0.87 2.62
C ASP A 89 2.21 -1.75 2.54
N ALA A 90 2.05 -3.07 2.47
CA ALA A 90 3.16 -4.03 2.50
C ALA A 90 4.17 -3.85 1.36
N ASP A 91 3.76 -3.23 0.26
CA ASP A 91 4.54 -2.94 -0.93
C ASP A 91 4.98 -1.46 -1.01
N GLU A 92 5.13 -0.78 0.14
CA GLU A 92 5.51 0.62 0.19
C GLU A 92 6.74 0.88 1.07
N LEU A 93 7.53 1.88 0.66
CA LEU A 93 8.72 2.33 1.38
C LEU A 93 8.65 3.84 1.60
N MET A 94 9.18 4.32 2.73
CA MET A 94 9.48 5.74 2.91
C MET A 94 10.69 6.11 2.07
N SER A 95 10.65 7.28 1.42
CA SER A 95 11.82 7.81 0.72
C SER A 95 12.95 8.15 1.68
N THR A 96 14.19 8.10 1.17
CA THR A 96 15.37 8.50 1.94
C THR A 96 15.26 9.93 2.44
N SER A 97 14.81 10.85 1.58
CA SER A 97 14.62 12.25 1.98
C SER A 97 13.56 12.44 3.07
N LEU A 98 12.53 11.57 3.11
CA LEU A 98 11.56 11.57 4.21
C LEU A 98 12.19 11.08 5.52
N LEU A 99 12.97 10.01 5.46
CA LEU A 99 13.65 9.45 6.62
C LEU A 99 14.69 10.41 7.21
N ASP A 100 15.48 11.05 6.36
CA ASP A 100 16.50 12.02 6.77
C ASP A 100 15.90 13.24 7.51
N ASN A 101 14.65 13.60 7.17
CA ASN A 101 13.94 14.73 7.76
C ASN A 101 12.79 14.32 8.67
N PHE A 102 12.75 13.09 9.14
CA PHE A 102 11.58 12.48 9.76
C PHE A 102 11.00 13.27 10.93
N HIS A 103 11.85 13.68 11.87
CA HIS A 103 11.41 14.45 13.06
C HIS A 103 10.87 15.85 12.71
N GLU A 104 11.47 16.52 11.73
CA GLU A 104 11.01 17.83 11.26
C GLU A 104 9.65 17.69 10.56
N VAL A 105 9.50 16.64 9.77
CA VAL A 105 8.26 16.29 9.09
C VAL A 105 7.14 16.05 10.09
N LEU A 106 7.37 15.29 11.16
CA LEU A 106 6.38 15.08 12.23
C LEU A 106 5.99 16.42 12.89
N GLY A 107 6.97 17.29 13.18
CA GLY A 107 6.70 18.62 13.71
C GLY A 107 5.81 19.47 12.78
N THR A 108 6.00 19.35 11.47
CA THR A 108 5.18 20.04 10.45
C THR A 108 3.79 19.40 10.33
N ASN A 109 3.67 18.08 10.40
CA ASN A 109 2.40 17.35 10.39
C ASN A 109 1.50 17.70 11.59
N SER A 110 2.04 18.21 12.69
CA SER A 110 1.23 18.69 13.81
C SER A 110 0.40 19.93 13.47
N LYS A 111 0.75 20.64 12.40
CA LYS A 111 0.12 21.90 11.96
C LYS A 111 -0.58 21.76 10.60
N TYR A 112 -0.14 20.84 9.78
CA TYR A 112 -0.62 20.64 8.41
C TYR A 112 -0.87 19.17 8.12
N ASN A 113 -1.90 18.87 7.33
CA ASN A 113 -2.06 17.57 6.69
C ASN A 113 -1.14 17.53 5.46
N ILE A 114 0.06 16.96 5.61
CA ILE A 114 0.99 16.84 4.50
C ILE A 114 0.54 15.70 3.59
N MET A 115 0.32 16.01 2.32
CA MET A 115 0.08 15.06 1.25
C MET A 115 1.39 14.82 0.51
N TYR A 116 1.94 13.63 0.67
CA TYR A 116 3.20 13.18 0.09
C TYR A 116 3.00 12.68 -1.33
N TYR A 117 3.99 12.91 -2.20
CA TYR A 117 3.96 12.31 -3.52
C TYR A 117 4.13 10.79 -3.41
N TRP A 118 3.28 10.05 -4.11
CA TRP A 118 3.27 8.60 -4.12
C TRP A 118 3.96 8.11 -5.40
N TYR A 119 5.26 7.77 -5.30
CA TYR A 119 6.10 7.33 -6.40
C TYR A 119 5.76 5.89 -6.79
N ASN A 120 4.92 5.70 -7.80
CA ASN A 120 4.63 4.38 -8.35
C ASN A 120 5.76 3.97 -9.30
N VAL A 121 6.72 3.19 -8.80
CA VAL A 121 7.90 2.79 -9.56
C VAL A 121 7.58 1.73 -10.59
N VAL A 122 8.25 1.77 -11.74
CA VAL A 122 8.04 0.90 -12.90
C VAL A 122 9.36 0.34 -13.39
N GLY A 123 9.45 -0.98 -13.52
CA GLY A 123 10.64 -1.69 -13.99
C GLY A 123 11.78 -1.74 -12.98
N ASP A 124 12.10 -0.63 -12.36
CA ASP A 124 13.10 -0.53 -11.29
C ASP A 124 12.82 0.66 -10.36
N LEU A 125 13.61 0.84 -9.31
CA LEU A 125 13.46 1.98 -8.40
C LEU A 125 13.81 3.33 -9.05
N GLY A 126 14.60 3.30 -10.11
CA GLY A 126 15.08 4.51 -10.80
C GLY A 126 14.04 5.20 -11.67
N HIS A 127 12.90 4.56 -11.92
CA HIS A 127 11.84 5.09 -12.78
C HIS A 127 10.49 5.04 -12.10
N PHE A 128 9.70 6.09 -12.24
CA PHE A 128 8.32 6.14 -11.77
C PHE A 128 7.38 6.62 -12.86
N ARG A 129 6.12 6.19 -12.79
CA ARG A 129 5.12 6.57 -13.78
C ARG A 129 4.63 8.00 -13.56
N GLN A 130 4.49 8.72 -14.67
CA GLN A 130 4.06 10.10 -14.73
C GLN A 130 2.97 10.31 -15.81
N ASP A 131 2.15 9.29 -16.07
CA ASP A 131 1.00 9.45 -16.96
C ASP A 131 -0.06 10.38 -16.31
N PRO A 132 -1.05 10.89 -17.06
CA PRO A 132 -2.03 11.86 -16.56
C PRO A 132 -2.80 11.41 -15.31
N MET A 133 -2.94 10.10 -15.10
CA MET A 133 -3.60 9.54 -13.90
C MET A 133 -2.73 9.70 -12.65
N TYR A 134 -1.40 9.71 -12.79
CA TYR A 134 -0.44 9.73 -11.70
C TYR A 134 0.34 11.05 -11.57
N GLU A 135 0.11 12.02 -12.45
CA GLU A 135 0.79 13.34 -12.40
C GLU A 135 0.62 14.06 -11.06
N LYS A 136 -0.58 13.99 -10.48
CA LYS A 136 -0.93 14.62 -9.18
C LYS A 136 -1.20 13.57 -8.11
N ASN A 137 -0.34 12.58 -8.03
CA ASN A 137 -0.52 11.44 -7.14
C ASN A 137 -0.04 11.72 -5.72
N TYR A 138 -0.73 12.62 -5.03
CA TYR A 138 -0.46 12.96 -3.64
C TYR A 138 -1.41 12.23 -2.70
N ARG A 139 -0.86 11.69 -1.60
CA ARG A 139 -1.61 10.95 -0.57
C ARG A 139 -1.16 11.35 0.82
N THR A 140 -2.06 11.30 1.78
CA THR A 140 -1.73 11.38 3.20
C THR A 140 -1.30 9.99 3.67
N PHE A 141 -0.17 9.91 4.34
CA PHE A 141 0.36 8.70 4.96
C PHE A 141 0.52 8.87 6.47
N ILE A 142 1.00 10.04 6.91
CA ILE A 142 1.27 10.32 8.32
C ILE A 142 0.06 11.04 8.91
N ILE A 143 -0.51 10.44 9.94
CA ILE A 143 -1.76 10.87 10.58
C ILE A 143 -1.44 11.39 11.97
N PRO A 144 -1.55 12.71 12.24
CA PRO A 144 -1.50 13.23 13.59
C PRO A 144 -2.77 12.82 14.33
N ILE A 145 -2.65 11.94 15.32
CA ILE A 145 -3.79 11.29 15.98
C ILE A 145 -4.74 12.30 16.63
N ALA A 146 -4.18 13.36 17.24
CA ALA A 146 -4.96 14.40 17.89
C ALA A 146 -5.89 15.17 16.94
N SER A 147 -5.57 15.23 15.64
CA SER A 147 -6.31 15.97 14.61
C SER A 147 -7.14 15.06 13.70
N ALA A 148 -7.11 13.75 13.94
CA ALA A 148 -7.77 12.77 13.10
C ALA A 148 -9.15 12.39 13.64
N GLY A 149 -10.14 12.31 12.75
CA GLY A 149 -11.47 11.80 13.03
C GLY A 149 -11.51 10.28 13.12
N ARG A 150 -12.65 9.69 12.74
CA ARG A 150 -12.86 8.25 12.63
C ARG A 150 -13.08 7.84 11.19
N PHE A 151 -12.78 6.59 10.87
CA PHE A 151 -13.15 6.03 9.57
C PHE A 151 -14.67 5.93 9.43
N ASP A 152 -15.19 6.23 8.24
CA ASP A 152 -16.59 5.97 7.92
C ASP A 152 -16.74 4.50 7.51
N MET A 153 -17.32 3.72 8.41
CA MET A 153 -17.52 2.28 8.24
C MET A 153 -18.68 1.93 7.29
N ASN A 154 -19.57 2.88 6.98
CA ASN A 154 -20.81 2.57 6.26
C ASN A 154 -20.64 2.59 4.74
N ASN A 155 -19.69 3.42 4.22
CA ASN A 155 -19.60 3.71 2.79
C ASN A 155 -18.40 3.04 2.09
N TRP A 156 -17.52 2.36 2.81
CA TRP A 156 -16.22 1.93 2.29
C TRP A 156 -15.96 0.46 2.52
N LYS A 157 -16.43 -0.41 1.61
CA LYS A 157 -16.13 -1.86 1.67
C LYS A 157 -14.80 -2.20 0.98
N TYR A 158 -14.42 -1.41 -0.04
CA TYR A 158 -13.24 -1.62 -0.87
C TYR A 158 -12.72 -0.26 -1.37
N HIS A 159 -11.41 -0.10 -1.54
CA HIS A 159 -10.75 1.18 -1.84
C HIS A 159 -11.05 2.29 -0.81
N THR A 160 -11.06 1.92 0.44
CA THR A 160 -11.21 2.86 1.57
C THR A 160 -10.10 3.90 1.56
N PRO A 161 -10.39 5.16 1.89
CA PRO A 161 -9.34 6.14 2.17
C PRO A 161 -8.32 5.58 3.17
N ARG A 162 -7.03 5.74 2.85
CA ARG A 162 -5.92 5.26 3.66
C ARG A 162 -5.95 5.81 5.09
N THR A 163 -6.47 7.02 5.26
CA THR A 163 -6.51 7.75 6.52
C THR A 163 -7.93 8.20 6.84
N PRO A 164 -8.28 8.34 8.12
CA PRO A 164 -9.52 9.01 8.49
C PRO A 164 -9.45 10.50 8.11
N PRO A 165 -10.57 11.24 8.16
CA PRO A 165 -10.57 12.69 7.97
C PRO A 165 -9.61 13.37 8.94
N ILE A 166 -8.80 14.32 8.45
CA ILE A 166 -7.84 15.10 9.25
C ILE A 166 -8.26 16.57 9.23
N SER A 167 -8.43 17.15 10.42
CA SER A 167 -8.91 18.53 10.62
C SER A 167 -7.77 19.56 10.58
N LEU A 168 -6.86 19.43 9.61
CA LEU A 168 -5.73 20.34 9.38
C LEU A 168 -5.71 20.83 7.93
N PRO A 169 -5.19 22.03 7.65
CA PRO A 169 -5.03 22.53 6.29
C PRO A 169 -4.08 21.61 5.50
N ALA A 170 -4.48 21.23 4.28
CA ALA A 170 -3.70 20.36 3.44
C ALA A 170 -2.58 21.13 2.71
N VAL A 171 -1.38 20.54 2.67
CA VAL A 171 -0.25 20.98 1.87
C VAL A 171 0.36 19.80 1.13
N THR A 172 0.97 20.02 -0.03
CA THR A 172 1.58 18.96 -0.83
C THR A 172 3.10 19.07 -0.84
N THR A 173 3.78 17.93 -0.91
CA THR A 173 5.22 17.87 -1.15
C THR A 173 5.56 16.80 -2.17
N LYS A 174 6.47 17.12 -3.10
CA LYS A 174 7.04 16.15 -4.05
C LYS A 174 8.46 15.73 -3.65
N GLU A 175 9.11 16.49 -2.77
CA GLU A 175 10.47 16.22 -2.33
C GLU A 175 10.56 15.13 -1.26
N LEU A 176 9.48 14.98 -0.50
CA LEU A 176 9.30 13.93 0.50
C LEU A 176 8.21 13.00 -0.03
N GLY A 177 8.46 11.71 -0.08
CA GLY A 177 7.48 10.82 -0.70
C GLY A 177 7.49 9.41 -0.14
N PHE A 178 6.54 8.64 -0.63
CA PHE A 178 6.45 7.20 -0.43
C PHE A 178 6.65 6.50 -1.77
N ILE A 179 7.38 5.40 -1.77
CA ILE A 179 7.67 4.58 -2.95
C ILE A 179 6.72 3.41 -2.93
N HIS A 180 5.98 3.21 -3.99
CA HIS A 180 5.04 2.11 -4.16
C HIS A 180 5.58 1.13 -5.19
N LEU A 181 5.84 -0.09 -4.75
CA LEU A 181 6.56 -1.11 -5.51
C LEU A 181 5.66 -1.94 -6.43
N GLN A 182 4.33 -1.86 -6.29
CA GLN A 182 3.37 -2.74 -6.97
C GLN A 182 3.56 -2.81 -8.48
N SER A 183 3.88 -1.68 -9.14
CA SER A 183 4.04 -1.61 -10.60
C SER A 183 5.49 -1.80 -11.07
N ILE A 184 6.43 -2.12 -10.16
CA ILE A 184 7.82 -2.40 -10.52
C ILE A 184 7.94 -3.65 -11.43
N ASN A 185 7.04 -4.62 -11.27
CA ASN A 185 6.93 -5.78 -12.13
C ASN A 185 5.60 -5.75 -12.90
N LYS A 186 5.66 -5.48 -14.20
CA LYS A 186 4.47 -5.32 -15.06
C LYS A 186 3.58 -6.57 -15.10
N LYS A 187 4.18 -7.77 -15.13
CA LYS A 187 3.44 -9.05 -15.13
C LYS A 187 2.62 -9.22 -13.86
N PHE A 188 3.27 -9.10 -12.71
CA PHE A 188 2.60 -9.19 -11.41
C PHE A 188 1.49 -8.15 -11.28
N TYR A 189 1.79 -6.92 -11.68
CA TYR A 189 0.82 -5.82 -11.65
C TYR A 189 -0.40 -6.12 -12.49
N ALA A 190 -0.23 -6.55 -13.74
CA ALA A 190 -1.32 -6.89 -14.64
C ALA A 190 -2.19 -8.02 -14.05
N LEU A 191 -1.57 -9.10 -13.55
CA LEU A 191 -2.31 -10.20 -12.90
C LEU A 191 -3.11 -9.74 -11.69
N LYS A 192 -2.53 -8.88 -10.84
CA LYS A 192 -3.22 -8.32 -9.67
C LYS A 192 -4.42 -7.44 -10.08
N GLN A 193 -4.26 -6.61 -11.14
CA GLN A 193 -5.37 -5.79 -11.64
C GLN A 193 -6.47 -6.65 -12.29
N LEU A 194 -6.13 -7.69 -13.04
CA LEU A 194 -7.10 -8.67 -13.56
C LEU A 194 -7.85 -9.38 -12.42
N TRP A 195 -7.13 -9.78 -11.37
CA TRP A 195 -7.76 -10.36 -10.19
C TRP A 195 -8.76 -9.39 -9.55
N TYR A 196 -8.42 -8.12 -9.36
CA TYR A 196 -9.35 -7.11 -8.86
C TYR A 196 -10.61 -7.01 -9.73
N LYS A 197 -10.46 -6.99 -11.06
CA LYS A 197 -11.60 -6.92 -12.00
C LYS A 197 -12.58 -8.06 -11.75
N HIS A 198 -12.08 -9.30 -11.70
CA HIS A 198 -12.92 -10.49 -11.49
C HIS A 198 -13.51 -10.54 -10.08
N TYR A 199 -12.71 -10.18 -9.09
CA TYR A 199 -13.16 -10.15 -7.69
C TYR A 199 -14.28 -9.12 -7.46
N GLU A 200 -14.13 -7.88 -7.94
CA GLU A 200 -15.16 -6.85 -7.80
C GLU A 200 -16.42 -7.19 -8.56
N HIS A 201 -16.31 -7.80 -9.74
CA HIS A 201 -17.49 -8.26 -10.49
C HIS A 201 -18.25 -9.32 -9.72
N LYS A 202 -17.55 -10.32 -9.22
CA LYS A 202 -18.17 -11.47 -8.52
C LYS A 202 -18.72 -11.09 -7.15
N GLU A 203 -17.94 -10.40 -6.32
CA GLU A 203 -18.28 -10.17 -4.92
C GLU A 203 -19.16 -8.92 -4.68
N TYR A 204 -19.04 -7.93 -5.55
CA TYR A 204 -19.79 -6.67 -5.41
C TYR A 204 -20.78 -6.40 -6.53
N GLY A 205 -20.81 -7.20 -7.59
CA GLY A 205 -21.75 -7.07 -8.70
C GLY A 205 -21.55 -5.82 -9.54
N HIS A 206 -20.33 -5.25 -9.55
CA HIS A 206 -20.02 -4.10 -10.40
C HIS A 206 -20.14 -4.48 -11.88
N SER A 207 -20.65 -3.56 -12.72
CA SER A 207 -20.78 -3.82 -14.15
C SER A 207 -19.41 -3.92 -14.82
N ILE A 208 -19.34 -4.70 -15.92
CA ILE A 208 -18.12 -4.86 -16.72
C ILE A 208 -17.59 -3.51 -17.20
N GLU A 209 -18.48 -2.63 -17.66
CA GLU A 209 -18.12 -1.29 -18.12
C GLU A 209 -17.47 -0.45 -17.00
N GLN A 210 -18.07 -0.43 -15.82
CA GLN A 210 -17.51 0.29 -14.65
C GLN A 210 -16.13 -0.24 -14.27
N ILE A 211 -15.96 -1.56 -14.29
CA ILE A 211 -14.69 -2.21 -13.95
C ILE A 211 -13.63 -1.90 -15.00
N ASN A 212 -13.94 -2.12 -16.29
CA ASN A 212 -12.97 -1.86 -17.37
C ASN A 212 -12.56 -0.39 -17.39
N SER A 213 -13.51 0.56 -17.26
CA SER A 213 -13.18 1.99 -17.20
C SER A 213 -12.25 2.38 -16.03
N ARG A 214 -12.26 1.61 -14.94
CA ARG A 214 -11.40 1.82 -13.76
C ARG A 214 -10.02 1.23 -13.95
N TYR A 215 -9.92 -0.01 -14.42
CA TYR A 215 -8.67 -0.79 -14.39
C TYR A 215 -7.87 -0.74 -15.70
N ASP A 216 -8.51 -0.64 -16.86
CA ASP A 216 -7.80 -0.65 -18.15
C ASP A 216 -6.83 0.54 -18.29
N PRO A 217 -7.22 1.78 -17.96
CA PRO A 217 -6.27 2.91 -18.04
C PRO A 217 -5.09 2.76 -17.07
N VAL A 218 -5.31 2.07 -15.94
CA VAL A 218 -4.27 1.86 -14.93
C VAL A 218 -3.15 0.97 -15.45
N VAL A 219 -3.47 -0.07 -16.21
CA VAL A 219 -2.48 -1.00 -16.79
C VAL A 219 -1.91 -0.46 -18.09
N HIS A 220 -2.74 0.03 -18.99
CA HIS A 220 -2.29 0.61 -20.26
C HIS A 220 -1.35 1.82 -20.06
N GLY A 221 -1.55 2.57 -18.96
CA GLY A 221 -0.68 3.69 -18.60
C GLY A 221 0.76 3.28 -18.22
N LEU A 222 1.04 1.98 -17.97
CA LEU A 222 2.41 1.52 -17.69
C LEU A 222 3.38 1.67 -18.87
N ASP A 223 2.88 1.74 -20.09
CA ASP A 223 3.69 1.86 -21.29
C ASP A 223 3.96 3.31 -21.69
N PHE A 224 3.37 4.28 -20.97
CA PHE A 224 3.47 5.69 -21.27
C PHE A 224 4.14 6.46 -20.12
N MET A 225 5.05 7.37 -20.48
CA MET A 225 5.59 8.44 -19.64
C MET A 225 6.25 7.97 -18.31
N GLU A 226 7.29 7.17 -18.44
CA GLU A 226 8.23 6.95 -17.32
C GLU A 226 9.08 8.19 -17.09
N GLN A 227 9.30 8.56 -15.83
CA GLN A 227 10.24 9.60 -15.44
C GLN A 227 11.31 9.04 -14.49
N VAL A 228 12.47 9.68 -14.49
CA VAL A 228 13.55 9.33 -13.57
C VAL A 228 13.16 9.70 -12.15
N THR A 229 13.23 8.72 -11.25
CA THR A 229 13.03 8.93 -9.82
C THR A 229 14.18 9.79 -9.26
N PRO A 230 13.91 10.90 -8.59
CA PRO A 230 14.97 11.73 -8.02
C PRO A 230 15.84 10.92 -7.06
N ARG A 231 17.16 11.03 -7.17
CA ARG A 231 18.13 10.24 -6.37
C ARG A 231 17.84 10.32 -4.87
N LYS A 232 17.55 11.50 -4.35
CA LYS A 232 17.19 11.73 -2.93
C LYS A 232 15.97 10.94 -2.43
N ILE A 233 15.16 10.38 -3.33
CA ILE A 233 14.00 9.56 -2.98
C ILE A 233 14.43 8.11 -2.74
N ILE A 234 15.39 7.60 -3.52
CA ILE A 234 15.78 6.17 -3.56
C ILE A 234 17.21 5.90 -3.07
N GLU A 235 17.96 6.92 -2.64
CA GLU A 235 19.35 6.75 -2.24
C GLU A 235 19.51 5.78 -1.06
N GLY A 236 20.36 4.78 -1.21
CA GLY A 236 20.59 3.75 -0.19
C GLY A 236 19.48 2.70 -0.05
N ILE A 237 18.42 2.78 -0.84
CA ILE A 237 17.39 1.74 -0.90
C ILE A 237 17.84 0.66 -1.87
N SER A 238 17.89 -0.60 -1.39
CA SER A 238 18.12 -1.79 -2.22
C SER A 238 16.92 -2.71 -2.08
N PHE A 239 16.37 -3.12 -3.22
CA PHE A 239 15.19 -3.99 -3.30
C PHE A 239 15.32 -4.94 -4.49
N ASP A 240 15.16 -6.24 -4.26
CA ASP A 240 15.14 -7.24 -5.34
C ASP A 240 13.73 -7.38 -5.94
N ALA A 241 13.51 -6.76 -7.08
CA ALA A 241 12.23 -6.79 -7.77
C ALA A 241 11.87 -8.19 -8.32
N SER A 242 12.83 -9.14 -8.40
CA SER A 242 12.56 -10.51 -8.86
C SER A 242 11.61 -11.27 -7.93
N VAL A 243 11.41 -10.80 -6.71
CA VAL A 243 10.42 -11.35 -5.78
C VAL A 243 9.01 -11.35 -6.39
N TYR A 244 8.68 -10.35 -7.20
CA TYR A 244 7.38 -10.28 -7.86
C TYR A 244 7.16 -11.32 -8.95
N ASP A 245 8.23 -11.82 -9.59
CA ASP A 245 8.11 -12.96 -10.52
C ASP A 245 7.65 -14.20 -9.76
N LYS A 246 8.26 -14.47 -8.60
CA LYS A 246 7.84 -15.58 -7.72
C LYS A 246 6.42 -15.38 -7.20
N MET A 247 6.05 -14.17 -6.82
CA MET A 247 4.69 -13.86 -6.39
C MET A 247 3.66 -14.06 -7.50
N ALA A 248 3.99 -13.71 -8.74
CA ALA A 248 3.12 -13.94 -9.91
C ALA A 248 2.83 -15.43 -10.15
N GLU A 249 3.76 -16.32 -9.75
CA GLU A 249 3.60 -17.76 -9.86
C GLU A 249 2.87 -18.40 -8.67
N THR A 250 3.08 -17.86 -7.46
CA THR A 250 2.59 -18.45 -6.20
C THR A 250 1.27 -17.88 -5.70
N LYS A 251 0.98 -16.58 -5.97
CA LYS A 251 -0.31 -15.98 -5.60
C LYS A 251 -1.44 -16.61 -6.41
N SER A 252 -2.55 -16.87 -5.75
CA SER A 252 -3.74 -17.49 -6.34
C SER A 252 -4.48 -16.63 -7.38
N TYR A 253 -3.91 -15.50 -7.80
CA TYR A 253 -4.55 -14.59 -8.76
C TYR A 253 -4.93 -15.27 -10.07
N LYS A 254 -3.95 -15.95 -10.68
CA LYS A 254 -4.18 -16.67 -11.93
C LYS A 254 -5.25 -17.76 -11.78
N GLN A 255 -5.16 -18.57 -10.75
CA GLN A 255 -6.14 -19.63 -10.48
C GLN A 255 -7.53 -19.02 -10.29
N TYR A 256 -7.65 -17.98 -9.46
CA TYR A 256 -8.93 -17.31 -9.22
C TYR A 256 -9.55 -16.75 -10.51
N ILE A 257 -8.73 -16.10 -11.37
CA ILE A 257 -9.18 -15.55 -12.65
C ILE A 257 -9.71 -16.67 -13.54
N LEU A 258 -8.98 -17.78 -13.66
CA LEU A 258 -9.38 -18.91 -14.52
C LEU A 258 -10.66 -19.59 -14.02
N GLU A 259 -10.84 -19.74 -12.70
CA GLU A 259 -12.03 -20.32 -12.09
C GLU A 259 -13.28 -19.43 -12.21
N ASN A 260 -13.09 -18.11 -12.31
CA ASN A 260 -14.17 -17.11 -12.38
C ASN A 260 -14.12 -16.29 -13.67
N LYS A 261 -13.57 -16.88 -14.75
CA LYS A 261 -13.28 -16.15 -15.98
C LYS A 261 -14.52 -15.55 -16.61
N VAL A 262 -14.43 -14.24 -16.87
CA VAL A 262 -15.37 -13.47 -17.68
C VAL A 262 -14.55 -12.84 -18.81
N ASP A 263 -14.66 -13.36 -20.03
CA ASP A 263 -13.80 -12.99 -21.15
C ASP A 263 -13.77 -11.49 -21.44
N THR A 264 -14.89 -10.82 -21.29
CA THR A 264 -15.00 -9.35 -21.47
C THR A 264 -14.30 -8.53 -20.39
N LEU A 265 -13.83 -9.14 -19.30
CA LEU A 265 -12.98 -8.52 -18.29
C LEU A 265 -11.50 -8.70 -18.60
N VAL A 266 -11.11 -9.63 -19.48
CA VAL A 266 -9.71 -9.87 -19.87
C VAL A 266 -9.36 -8.93 -21.03
N THR A 267 -9.04 -7.69 -20.73
CA THR A 267 -8.72 -6.64 -21.72
C THR A 267 -7.21 -6.39 -21.82
N PHE A 268 -6.41 -7.01 -20.97
CA PHE A 268 -4.94 -6.99 -20.95
C PHE A 268 -4.41 -8.23 -20.23
N GLY A 269 -3.12 -8.53 -20.38
CA GLY A 269 -2.42 -9.56 -19.60
C GLY A 269 -2.89 -11.00 -19.87
N GLU A 270 -3.62 -11.25 -20.96
CA GLU A 270 -4.06 -12.61 -21.35
C GLU A 270 -2.87 -13.56 -21.53
N GLU A 271 -1.73 -13.04 -21.98
CA GLU A 271 -0.47 -13.76 -22.13
C GLU A 271 0.11 -14.28 -20.82
N TYR A 272 -0.38 -13.79 -19.67
CA TYR A 272 0.06 -14.24 -18.34
C TYR A 272 -0.88 -15.30 -17.72
N LEU A 273 -2.04 -15.53 -18.32
CA LEU A 273 -3.00 -16.56 -17.91
C LEU A 273 -2.69 -17.92 -18.53
#